data_dd72be93e0b02653e792e0253d4e678e
#
_entry.id   dd72be93e0b02653e792e0253d4e678e
#
_cell.length_a   1.000
_cell.length_b   1.000
_cell.length_c   1.000
_cell.angle_alpha   90.00
_cell.angle_beta   90.00
_cell.angle_gamma   90.00
#
_symmetry.space_group_name_H-M   'P 1'
#
loop_
_entity.id
_entity.type
_entity.pdbx_description
1 polymer ?
#
loop_
_entity_poly.entity_id
_entity_poly.type
_entity_poly.pdbx_seq_one_letter_code
_entity_poly.pdbx_strand_id
1 'polypeptide(L)'
;MLAQFKHRPLATILFAASAAFAWATGAAAQSGEPIKIGYSMAMTGGLGGNGKSALLAQKIWEEETNAKGGLLGRPVKLIYYDDKSTPSEVPAIYTKLLDVDKVDLVIGAYATAMLAPAMPIVMSKNKVFIGLLGLAVNSEFNYPNYFVMIPSGPVPKPAFTKGFFNIAMAQNPKPTTVAIVAADQEFSRNASDGARENAKAAGLQIVYDKSYPPSTTDFGPIVRAIQATNADLVVVCSYPPDSIGMVRAVNEIGYKPKMIGGAMVGLQATAIKTQLGALLSGWVNYDFWLPVPKMQFPGVADLMAKYQARAPGEGVDALGYYMA
;
A
#
# COMPACT_ATOMS: atom_id res chain seq x y z
N MET A 1 85.97 -31.34 53.21
CA MET A 1 85.65 -30.19 52.37
C MET A 1 84.37 -30.50 51.72
N LEU A 2 83.32 -29.79 52.20
CA LEU A 2 81.95 -30.06 51.82
C LEU A 2 81.55 -29.13 50.67
N ALA A 3 81.12 -29.67 49.56
CA ALA A 3 80.55 -28.96 48.44
C ALA A 3 79.00 -28.93 48.57
N GLN A 4 78.50 -27.73 48.59
CA GLN A 4 77.03 -27.50 48.72
C GLN A 4 76.40 -27.62 47.36
N PHE A 5 75.43 -28.51 47.23
CA PHE A 5 74.47 -28.53 46.09
C PHE A 5 73.36 -27.53 46.29
N LYS A 6 73.31 -26.52 45.43
CA LYS A 6 72.12 -25.57 45.33
C LYS A 6 71.08 -26.21 44.50
N HIS A 7 69.89 -26.48 45.12
CA HIS A 7 68.71 -26.87 44.42
C HIS A 7 68.09 -25.63 43.67
N ARG A 8 67.87 -25.78 42.36
CA ARG A 8 67.08 -24.91 41.54
C ARG A 8 65.65 -25.47 41.53
N PRO A 9 64.56 -24.67 41.78
CA PRO A 9 63.22 -25.14 41.59
C PRO A 9 62.85 -25.07 40.10
N LEU A 10 62.34 -26.19 39.56
CA LEU A 10 61.68 -26.24 38.25
C LEU A 10 60.40 -25.42 38.33
N ALA A 11 60.33 -24.35 37.57
CA ALA A 11 59.08 -23.64 37.32
C ALA A 11 58.26 -24.43 36.34
N THR A 12 57.17 -25.04 36.82
CA THR A 12 56.18 -25.70 35.97
C THR A 12 55.33 -24.62 35.31
N ILE A 13 55.52 -24.42 33.99
CA ILE A 13 54.67 -23.52 33.18
C ILE A 13 53.40 -24.30 32.85
N LEU A 14 52.31 -24.01 33.56
CA LEU A 14 50.99 -24.40 33.16
C LEU A 14 50.54 -23.54 31.97
N PHE A 15 50.50 -24.13 30.77
CA PHE A 15 49.79 -23.56 29.62
C PHE A 15 48.27 -23.74 29.87
N ALA A 16 47.60 -22.69 30.32
CA ALA A 16 46.16 -22.65 30.27
C ALA A 16 45.73 -22.37 28.85
N ALA A 17 45.36 -23.42 28.13
CA ALA A 17 44.67 -23.31 26.84
C ALA A 17 43.26 -22.82 27.07
N SER A 18 43.05 -21.49 27.06
CA SER A 18 41.76 -20.88 27.02
C SER A 18 41.09 -21.16 25.66
N ALA A 19 40.30 -22.23 25.59
CA ALA A 19 39.41 -22.47 24.46
C ALA A 19 38.32 -21.34 24.44
N ALA A 20 38.60 -20.30 23.74
CA ALA A 20 37.58 -19.32 23.36
C ALA A 20 36.57 -20.00 22.43
N PHE A 21 35.49 -20.55 22.99
CA PHE A 21 34.30 -20.89 22.20
C PHE A 21 33.72 -19.57 21.68
N ALA A 22 34.20 -19.15 20.52
CA ALA A 22 33.50 -18.17 19.71
C ALA A 22 32.15 -18.81 19.34
N TRP A 23 31.10 -18.40 20.01
CA TRP A 23 29.75 -18.62 19.53
C TRP A 23 29.62 -17.79 18.23
N ALA A 24 30.03 -18.40 17.13
CA ALA A 24 29.55 -17.96 15.84
C ALA A 24 28.05 -18.16 15.87
N THR A 25 27.30 -17.08 16.07
CA THR A 25 25.90 -17.03 15.68
C THR A 25 25.88 -17.23 14.18
N GLY A 26 25.97 -18.50 13.77
CA GLY A 26 25.85 -18.87 12.37
C GLY A 26 24.48 -18.44 11.92
N ALA A 27 24.42 -17.43 11.06
CA ALA A 27 23.25 -17.29 10.21
C ALA A 27 23.01 -18.67 9.62
N ALA A 28 21.85 -19.28 9.94
CA ALA A 28 21.53 -20.61 9.42
C ALA A 28 21.68 -20.53 7.90
N ALA A 29 22.59 -21.34 7.35
CA ALA A 29 22.84 -21.34 5.92
C ALA A 29 21.53 -21.68 5.22
N GLN A 30 21.04 -20.79 4.38
CA GLN A 30 19.88 -21.07 3.54
C GLN A 30 20.18 -22.29 2.68
N SER A 31 19.25 -23.24 2.63
CA SER A 31 19.41 -24.45 1.84
C SER A 31 18.14 -24.74 1.04
N GLY A 32 18.30 -25.34 -0.14
CA GLY A 32 17.21 -25.71 -1.02
C GLY A 32 16.81 -24.64 -2.04
N GLU A 33 15.88 -25.00 -2.91
CA GLU A 33 15.33 -24.12 -3.92
C GLU A 33 14.59 -22.92 -3.29
N PRO A 34 14.71 -21.73 -3.85
CA PRO A 34 14.03 -20.54 -3.35
C PRO A 34 12.51 -20.70 -3.28
N ILE A 35 11.90 -20.13 -2.25
CA ILE A 35 10.45 -19.91 -2.23
C ILE A 35 10.16 -18.74 -3.17
N LYS A 36 9.50 -19.01 -4.28
CA LYS A 36 9.17 -18.03 -5.31
C LYS A 36 7.83 -17.39 -4.99
N ILE A 37 7.80 -16.05 -4.88
CA ILE A 37 6.59 -15.25 -4.67
C ILE A 37 6.35 -14.41 -5.92
N GLY A 38 5.23 -14.65 -6.59
CA GLY A 38 4.90 -14.05 -7.87
C GLY A 38 3.82 -12.98 -7.80
N TYR A 39 3.95 -11.91 -8.62
CA TYR A 39 2.92 -10.87 -8.73
C TYR A 39 3.10 -9.98 -9.97
N SER A 40 2.03 -9.29 -10.36
CA SER A 40 2.15 -8.11 -11.22
C SER A 40 2.30 -6.84 -10.37
N MET A 41 2.93 -5.82 -10.93
CA MET A 41 3.07 -4.53 -10.27
C MET A 41 3.04 -3.40 -11.30
N ALA A 42 2.29 -2.35 -11.02
CA ALA A 42 2.28 -1.15 -11.83
C ALA A 42 3.61 -0.39 -11.67
N MET A 43 4.61 -0.70 -12.48
CA MET A 43 5.89 0.00 -12.46
C MET A 43 5.93 1.19 -13.41
N THR A 44 5.06 1.17 -14.43
CA THR A 44 4.87 2.26 -15.39
C THR A 44 3.39 2.64 -15.50
N GLY A 45 3.08 3.69 -16.25
CA GLY A 45 1.72 4.20 -16.40
C GLY A 45 1.22 5.04 -15.22
N GLY A 46 -0.09 5.27 -15.15
CA GLY A 46 -0.72 6.19 -14.20
C GLY A 46 -0.61 5.78 -12.72
N LEU A 47 -0.41 4.50 -12.44
CA LEU A 47 -0.24 3.95 -11.09
C LEU A 47 1.24 3.73 -10.72
N GLY A 48 2.16 4.01 -11.65
CA GLY A 48 3.57 3.64 -11.53
C GLY A 48 4.30 4.24 -10.32
N GLY A 49 3.90 5.43 -9.86
CA GLY A 49 4.48 6.04 -8.66
C GLY A 49 4.26 5.17 -7.42
N ASN A 50 3.01 4.84 -7.15
CA ASN A 50 2.65 4.01 -5.98
C ASN A 50 3.15 2.56 -6.12
N GLY A 51 3.09 2.00 -7.34
CA GLY A 51 3.59 0.65 -7.60
C GLY A 51 5.10 0.51 -7.37
N LYS A 52 5.89 1.50 -7.76
CA LYS A 52 7.35 1.53 -7.47
C LYS A 52 7.64 1.60 -5.98
N SER A 53 6.87 2.41 -5.23
CA SER A 53 7.01 2.48 -3.77
C SER A 53 6.72 1.13 -3.12
N ALA A 54 5.64 0.45 -3.55
CA ALA A 54 5.32 -0.90 -3.09
C ALA A 54 6.45 -1.89 -3.38
N LEU A 55 6.92 -1.91 -4.62
CA LEU A 55 8.00 -2.80 -5.04
C LEU A 55 9.28 -2.57 -4.24
N LEU A 56 9.63 -1.32 -3.95
CA LEU A 56 10.82 -1.01 -3.14
C LEU A 56 10.69 -1.59 -1.73
N ALA A 57 9.55 -1.40 -1.07
CA ALA A 57 9.30 -1.97 0.25
C ALA A 57 9.38 -3.51 0.24
N GLN A 58 8.82 -4.17 -0.78
CA GLN A 58 8.88 -5.62 -0.95
C GLN A 58 10.31 -6.12 -1.18
N LYS A 59 11.12 -5.40 -1.94
CA LYS A 59 12.55 -5.73 -2.13
C LYS A 59 13.35 -5.60 -0.83
N ILE A 60 13.09 -4.58 -0.03
CA ILE A 60 13.70 -4.46 1.30
C ILE A 60 13.33 -5.66 2.15
N TRP A 61 12.07 -6.07 2.15
CA TRP A 61 11.61 -7.25 2.88
C TRP A 61 12.29 -8.55 2.38
N GLU A 62 12.43 -8.75 1.07
CA GLU A 62 13.13 -9.91 0.47
C GLU A 62 14.57 -9.99 0.97
N GLU A 63 15.29 -8.88 0.91
CA GLU A 63 16.68 -8.81 1.35
C GLU A 63 16.84 -9.07 2.85
N GLU A 64 15.99 -8.46 3.67
CA GLU A 64 16.02 -8.67 5.12
C GLU A 64 15.64 -10.10 5.52
N THR A 65 14.65 -10.67 4.86
CA THR A 65 14.24 -12.05 5.08
C THR A 65 15.36 -13.00 4.74
N ASN A 66 16.01 -12.78 3.61
CA ASN A 66 17.15 -13.59 3.19
C ASN A 66 18.36 -13.41 4.11
N ALA A 67 18.64 -12.20 4.56
CA ALA A 67 19.72 -11.94 5.53
C ALA A 67 19.49 -12.64 6.88
N LYS A 68 18.24 -12.92 7.24
CA LYS A 68 17.85 -13.64 8.47
C LYS A 68 17.71 -15.16 8.31
N GLY A 69 18.12 -15.72 7.15
CA GLY A 69 18.06 -17.16 6.89
C GLY A 69 16.85 -17.61 6.03
N GLY A 70 16.12 -16.66 5.44
CA GLY A 70 14.99 -16.91 4.56
C GLY A 70 13.70 -17.32 5.26
N LEU A 71 12.77 -17.87 4.52
CA LEU A 71 11.55 -18.47 5.06
C LEU A 71 11.71 -19.99 5.16
N LEU A 72 11.45 -20.54 6.33
CA LEU A 72 11.62 -21.98 6.59
C LEU A 72 13.02 -22.51 6.22
N GLY A 73 14.06 -21.70 6.39
CA GLY A 73 15.44 -22.03 6.02
C GLY A 73 15.74 -22.00 4.51
N ARG A 74 14.81 -21.53 3.70
CA ARG A 74 14.94 -21.41 2.25
C ARG A 74 15.02 -19.94 1.82
N PRO A 75 15.81 -19.60 0.79
CA PRO A 75 15.80 -18.25 0.23
C PRO A 75 14.42 -17.86 -0.28
N VAL A 76 14.08 -16.58 -0.19
CA VAL A 76 12.90 -16.00 -0.86
C VAL A 76 13.34 -15.36 -2.17
N LYS A 77 12.53 -15.50 -3.21
CA LYS A 77 12.74 -14.84 -4.51
C LYS A 77 11.45 -14.23 -5.00
N LEU A 78 11.45 -12.92 -5.16
CA LEU A 78 10.35 -12.19 -5.79
C LEU A 78 10.44 -12.30 -7.31
N ILE A 79 9.32 -12.66 -7.95
CA ILE A 79 9.17 -12.72 -9.41
C ILE A 79 8.01 -11.81 -9.77
N TYR A 80 8.29 -10.72 -10.46
CA TYR A 80 7.31 -9.71 -10.76
C TYR A 80 7.42 -9.17 -12.20
N TYR A 81 6.29 -8.73 -12.73
CA TYR A 81 6.18 -8.17 -14.07
C TYR A 81 5.43 -6.84 -14.03
N ASP A 82 5.81 -5.91 -14.92
CA ASP A 82 5.12 -4.64 -15.07
C ASP A 82 3.78 -4.86 -15.78
N ASP A 83 2.67 -4.53 -15.11
CA ASP A 83 1.34 -4.53 -15.71
C ASP A 83 1.01 -3.22 -16.45
N LYS A 84 1.94 -2.27 -16.45
CA LYS A 84 1.83 -0.98 -17.14
C LYS A 84 0.60 -0.17 -16.71
N SER A 85 0.07 -0.43 -15.51
CA SER A 85 -1.20 0.13 -15.05
C SER A 85 -2.41 -0.22 -15.94
N THR A 86 -2.34 -1.37 -16.61
CA THR A 86 -3.32 -1.81 -17.61
C THR A 86 -3.98 -3.13 -17.18
N PRO A 87 -5.26 -3.12 -16.77
CA PRO A 87 -5.94 -4.32 -16.26
C PRO A 87 -5.92 -5.52 -17.21
N SER A 88 -5.96 -5.29 -18.54
CA SER A 88 -5.93 -6.36 -19.54
C SER A 88 -4.60 -7.10 -19.64
N GLU A 89 -3.50 -6.56 -19.14
CA GLU A 89 -2.19 -7.23 -19.10
C GLU A 89 -2.11 -8.27 -17.96
N VAL A 90 -2.88 -8.08 -16.91
CA VAL A 90 -2.78 -8.85 -15.66
C VAL A 90 -3.04 -10.35 -15.82
N PRO A 91 -4.09 -10.82 -16.54
CA PRO A 91 -4.35 -12.25 -16.69
C PRO A 91 -3.18 -13.01 -17.32
N ALA A 92 -2.55 -12.44 -18.37
CA ALA A 92 -1.39 -13.05 -19.02
C ALA A 92 -0.19 -13.16 -18.07
N ILE A 93 0.03 -12.12 -17.23
CA ILE A 93 1.10 -12.11 -16.23
C ILE A 93 0.89 -13.23 -15.21
N TYR A 94 -0.32 -13.34 -14.61
CA TYR A 94 -0.58 -14.39 -13.61
C TYR A 94 -0.56 -15.80 -14.21
N THR A 95 -1.00 -15.97 -15.45
CA THR A 95 -0.83 -17.24 -16.18
C THR A 95 0.65 -17.59 -16.31
N LYS A 96 1.48 -16.64 -16.72
CA LYS A 96 2.93 -16.85 -16.83
C LYS A 96 3.55 -17.20 -15.48
N LEU A 97 3.25 -16.46 -14.42
CA LEU A 97 3.76 -16.71 -13.06
C LEU A 97 3.44 -18.13 -12.58
N LEU A 98 2.21 -18.59 -12.81
CA LEU A 98 1.74 -19.88 -12.31
C LEU A 98 2.15 -21.06 -13.20
N ASP A 99 2.11 -20.91 -14.53
CA ASP A 99 2.29 -22.01 -15.48
C ASP A 99 3.73 -22.11 -16.02
N VAL A 100 4.46 -20.99 -16.10
CA VAL A 100 5.83 -20.96 -16.65
C VAL A 100 6.85 -20.82 -15.53
N ASP A 101 6.73 -19.77 -14.70
CA ASP A 101 7.70 -19.48 -13.64
C ASP A 101 7.53 -20.42 -12.44
N LYS A 102 6.36 -21.08 -12.32
CA LYS A 102 6.04 -22.05 -11.27
C LYS A 102 6.24 -21.45 -9.88
N VAL A 103 5.66 -20.26 -9.64
CA VAL A 103 5.74 -19.62 -8.34
C VAL A 103 4.99 -20.42 -7.27
N ASP A 104 5.55 -20.44 -6.05
CA ASP A 104 4.95 -21.15 -4.91
C ASP A 104 3.75 -20.39 -4.36
N LEU A 105 3.91 -19.07 -4.19
CA LEU A 105 2.94 -18.16 -3.63
C LEU A 105 2.65 -17.03 -4.61
N VAL A 106 1.43 -16.50 -4.56
CA VAL A 106 1.03 -15.31 -5.32
C VAL A 106 0.51 -14.23 -4.40
N ILE A 107 0.95 -13.01 -4.65
CA ILE A 107 0.39 -11.82 -4.01
C ILE A 107 -0.20 -10.89 -5.09
N GLY A 108 -1.06 -9.99 -4.67
CA GLY A 108 -1.75 -9.09 -5.57
C GLY A 108 -0.94 -7.87 -5.94
N ALA A 109 -1.34 -7.28 -7.05
CA ALA A 109 -0.83 -6.02 -7.55
C ALA A 109 -1.26 -4.81 -6.67
N TYR A 110 -0.71 -3.66 -6.99
CA TYR A 110 -1.24 -2.39 -6.54
C TYR A 110 -2.54 -2.06 -7.30
N ALA A 111 -3.58 -1.69 -6.56
CA ALA A 111 -4.91 -1.24 -6.99
C ALA A 111 -5.93 -2.34 -7.28
N THR A 112 -7.19 -2.03 -6.93
CA THR A 112 -8.36 -2.90 -7.14
C THR A 112 -8.51 -3.32 -8.61
N ALA A 113 -8.31 -2.37 -9.53
CA ALA A 113 -8.40 -2.62 -10.97
C ALA A 113 -7.35 -3.63 -11.50
N MET A 114 -6.22 -3.78 -10.81
CA MET A 114 -5.20 -4.77 -11.15
C MET A 114 -5.43 -6.10 -10.44
N LEU A 115 -6.06 -6.09 -9.26
CA LEU A 115 -6.36 -7.30 -8.51
C LEU A 115 -7.52 -8.11 -9.10
N ALA A 116 -8.61 -7.44 -9.48
CA ALA A 116 -9.81 -8.09 -9.98
C ALA A 116 -9.54 -9.03 -11.18
N PRO A 117 -8.78 -8.64 -12.22
CA PRO A 117 -8.50 -9.54 -13.35
C PRO A 117 -7.54 -10.69 -13.01
N ALA A 118 -6.79 -10.62 -11.91
CA ALA A 118 -5.95 -11.74 -11.46
C ALA A 118 -6.77 -12.84 -10.78
N MET A 119 -7.90 -12.51 -10.16
CA MET A 119 -8.71 -13.42 -9.36
C MET A 119 -9.09 -14.71 -10.11
N PRO A 120 -9.68 -14.68 -11.32
CA PRO A 120 -10.07 -15.91 -12.03
C PRO A 120 -8.89 -16.86 -12.27
N ILE A 121 -7.71 -16.32 -12.58
CA ILE A 121 -6.51 -17.11 -12.85
C ILE A 121 -6.02 -17.80 -11.58
N VAL A 122 -5.92 -17.05 -10.48
CA VAL A 122 -5.47 -17.57 -9.19
C VAL A 122 -6.46 -18.61 -8.63
N MET A 123 -7.77 -18.33 -8.74
CA MET A 123 -8.84 -19.23 -8.34
C MET A 123 -8.80 -20.57 -9.10
N SER A 124 -8.57 -20.53 -10.42
CA SER A 124 -8.48 -21.73 -11.26
C SER A 124 -7.35 -22.69 -10.82
N LYS A 125 -6.34 -22.16 -10.14
CA LYS A 125 -5.20 -22.92 -9.60
C LYS A 125 -5.33 -23.19 -8.09
N ASN A 126 -6.46 -22.83 -7.49
CA ASN A 126 -6.73 -22.95 -6.04
C ASN A 126 -5.59 -22.44 -5.15
N LYS A 127 -4.97 -21.32 -5.53
CA LYS A 127 -3.86 -20.71 -4.76
C LYS A 127 -4.38 -19.75 -3.70
N VAL A 128 -3.68 -19.67 -2.58
CA VAL A 128 -3.87 -18.54 -1.65
C VAL A 128 -3.46 -17.25 -2.36
N PHE A 129 -4.27 -16.21 -2.23
CA PHE A 129 -4.04 -14.93 -2.86
C PHE A 129 -4.15 -13.79 -1.84
N ILE A 130 -3.04 -13.09 -1.61
CA ILE A 130 -2.99 -11.95 -0.71
C ILE A 130 -3.05 -10.68 -1.54
N GLY A 131 -4.21 -10.04 -1.56
CA GLY A 131 -4.41 -8.76 -2.25
C GLY A 131 -3.69 -7.63 -1.53
N LEU A 132 -2.81 -6.91 -2.23
CA LEU A 132 -2.05 -5.83 -1.61
C LEU A 132 -2.99 -4.65 -1.25
N LEU A 133 -3.69 -4.12 -2.23
CA LEU A 133 -4.54 -2.93 -2.07
C LEU A 133 -5.80 -3.06 -2.93
N GLY A 134 -6.68 -3.96 -2.55
CA GLY A 134 -7.95 -4.23 -3.25
C GLY A 134 -9.17 -3.92 -2.40
N LEU A 135 -9.93 -2.91 -2.76
CA LEU A 135 -11.19 -2.59 -2.09
C LEU A 135 -12.31 -3.46 -2.64
N ALA A 136 -12.92 -4.28 -1.78
CA ALA A 136 -14.09 -5.11 -2.07
C ALA A 136 -13.98 -6.10 -3.24
N VAL A 137 -12.76 -6.41 -3.72
CA VAL A 137 -12.55 -7.36 -4.83
C VAL A 137 -13.26 -8.69 -4.58
N ASN A 138 -13.11 -9.24 -3.38
CA ASN A 138 -13.67 -10.56 -3.06
C ASN A 138 -15.18 -10.56 -2.83
N SER A 139 -15.82 -9.41 -2.78
CA SER A 139 -17.30 -9.32 -2.70
C SER A 139 -18.00 -9.90 -3.94
N GLU A 140 -17.31 -9.92 -5.08
CA GLU A 140 -17.82 -10.49 -6.33
C GLU A 140 -17.45 -11.96 -6.49
N PHE A 141 -16.23 -12.34 -6.05
CA PHE A 141 -15.69 -13.68 -6.27
C PHE A 141 -16.00 -14.67 -5.15
N ASN A 142 -16.18 -14.19 -3.92
CA ASN A 142 -16.38 -15.00 -2.72
C ASN A 142 -15.34 -16.13 -2.57
N TYR A 143 -14.08 -15.84 -2.90
CA TYR A 143 -12.99 -16.81 -2.87
C TYR A 143 -12.45 -16.99 -1.45
N PRO A 144 -12.56 -18.21 -0.87
CA PRO A 144 -12.19 -18.43 0.54
C PRO A 144 -10.68 -18.30 0.81
N ASN A 145 -9.85 -18.45 -0.23
CA ASN A 145 -8.39 -18.34 -0.12
C ASN A 145 -7.87 -16.95 -0.49
N TYR A 146 -8.75 -15.95 -0.55
CA TYR A 146 -8.35 -14.55 -0.75
C TYR A 146 -8.29 -13.80 0.58
N PHE A 147 -7.18 -13.12 0.79
CA PHE A 147 -6.95 -12.22 1.92
C PHE A 147 -6.54 -10.84 1.39
N VAL A 148 -6.88 -9.79 2.10
CA VAL A 148 -6.53 -8.42 1.70
C VAL A 148 -5.82 -7.68 2.82
N MET A 149 -4.82 -6.89 2.48
CA MET A 149 -4.05 -6.11 3.46
C MET A 149 -4.75 -4.82 3.91
N ILE A 150 -5.68 -4.28 3.11
CA ILE A 150 -6.45 -3.11 3.53
C ILE A 150 -7.31 -3.46 4.76
N PRO A 151 -7.17 -2.74 5.89
CA PRO A 151 -7.90 -3.02 7.12
C PRO A 151 -9.35 -2.48 7.05
N SER A 152 -10.11 -2.89 6.05
CA SER A 152 -11.48 -2.42 5.80
C SER A 152 -12.57 -3.24 6.51
N GLY A 153 -12.17 -4.33 7.17
CA GLY A 153 -13.12 -5.22 7.87
C GLY A 153 -14.10 -5.95 6.92
N PRO A 154 -15.19 -6.51 7.48
CA PRO A 154 -16.11 -7.36 6.71
C PRO A 154 -16.99 -6.59 5.73
N VAL A 155 -17.10 -5.27 5.87
CA VAL A 155 -17.92 -4.40 4.99
C VAL A 155 -17.00 -3.34 4.37
N PRO A 156 -16.23 -3.69 3.35
CA PRO A 156 -15.10 -2.87 2.89
C PRO A 156 -15.51 -1.56 2.20
N LYS A 157 -16.60 -1.55 1.43
CA LYS A 157 -17.00 -0.36 0.66
C LYS A 157 -17.24 0.85 1.56
N PRO A 158 -18.17 0.83 2.53
CA PRO A 158 -18.41 1.98 3.41
C PRO A 158 -17.23 2.26 4.35
N ALA A 159 -16.45 1.24 4.75
CA ALA A 159 -15.32 1.43 5.65
C ALA A 159 -14.29 2.45 5.10
N PHE A 160 -14.07 2.47 3.78
CA PHE A 160 -13.06 3.33 3.18
C PHE A 160 -13.39 4.84 3.32
N THR A 161 -14.65 5.24 3.18
CA THR A 161 -15.09 6.64 3.29
C THR A 161 -15.65 7.01 4.65
N LYS A 162 -15.83 6.05 5.57
CA LYS A 162 -16.44 6.27 6.88
C LYS A 162 -15.77 7.38 7.69
N GLY A 163 -14.44 7.44 7.66
CA GLY A 163 -13.67 8.47 8.37
C GLY A 163 -13.99 9.88 7.88
N PHE A 164 -14.15 10.07 6.57
CA PHE A 164 -14.56 11.33 5.97
C PHE A 164 -15.93 11.78 6.50
N PHE A 165 -16.93 10.90 6.47
CA PHE A 165 -18.27 11.24 6.97
C PHE A 165 -18.29 11.48 8.48
N ASN A 166 -17.52 10.74 9.27
CA ASN A 166 -17.41 10.98 10.72
C ASN A 166 -16.89 12.39 11.02
N ILE A 167 -15.84 12.82 10.31
CA ILE A 167 -15.28 14.18 10.46
C ILE A 167 -16.31 15.22 9.98
N ALA A 168 -16.97 14.97 8.86
CA ALA A 168 -17.98 15.87 8.32
C ALA A 168 -19.14 16.09 9.30
N MET A 169 -19.68 15.02 9.87
CA MET A 169 -20.84 15.08 10.79
C MET A 169 -20.51 15.65 12.18
N ALA A 170 -19.20 15.80 12.50
CA ALA A 170 -18.75 16.49 13.71
C ALA A 170 -18.68 18.03 13.54
N GLN A 171 -18.89 18.56 12.35
CA GLN A 171 -18.86 20.01 12.10
C GLN A 171 -20.09 20.72 12.66
N ASN A 172 -19.95 22.02 12.92
CA ASN A 172 -21.03 22.90 13.33
C ASN A 172 -21.02 24.18 12.47
N PRO A 173 -22.09 24.49 11.68
CA PRO A 173 -23.30 23.67 11.51
C PRO A 173 -23.03 22.37 10.75
N LYS A 174 -23.79 21.32 11.07
CA LYS A 174 -23.69 20.02 10.39
C LYS A 174 -24.01 20.17 8.90
N PRO A 175 -23.30 19.45 8.03
CA PRO A 175 -23.66 19.38 6.62
C PRO A 175 -25.00 18.66 6.43
N THR A 176 -25.70 19.02 5.37
CA THR A 176 -27.01 18.44 5.00
C THR A 176 -27.01 17.83 3.62
N THR A 177 -26.05 18.22 2.78
CA THR A 177 -25.97 17.78 1.39
C THR A 177 -24.59 17.25 1.04
N VAL A 178 -24.53 16.30 0.09
CA VAL A 178 -23.27 15.74 -0.42
C VAL A 178 -23.34 15.55 -1.94
N ALA A 179 -22.25 15.89 -2.61
CA ALA A 179 -21.95 15.50 -3.98
C ALA A 179 -20.99 14.32 -3.98
N ILE A 180 -21.24 13.31 -4.81
CA ILE A 180 -20.37 12.14 -5.00
C ILE A 180 -19.94 12.10 -6.46
N VAL A 181 -18.62 12.03 -6.69
CA VAL A 181 -18.05 11.93 -8.02
C VAL A 181 -16.97 10.86 -8.04
N ALA A 182 -16.96 10.01 -9.07
CA ALA A 182 -16.07 8.86 -9.15
C ALA A 182 -15.55 8.62 -10.57
N ALA A 183 -14.30 8.22 -10.71
CA ALA A 183 -13.84 7.60 -11.95
C ALA A 183 -14.59 6.30 -12.20
N ASP A 184 -14.91 6.00 -13.46
CA ASP A 184 -15.58 4.73 -13.82
C ASP A 184 -14.56 3.57 -13.86
N GLN A 185 -13.99 3.27 -12.69
CA GLN A 185 -13.01 2.21 -12.44
C GLN A 185 -13.32 1.48 -11.13
N GLU A 186 -12.82 0.25 -10.99
CA GLU A 186 -13.17 -0.67 -9.90
C GLU A 186 -13.09 -0.06 -8.50
N PHE A 187 -11.93 0.49 -8.11
CA PHE A 187 -11.79 1.11 -6.80
C PHE A 187 -12.77 2.27 -6.60
N SER A 188 -12.84 3.16 -7.58
CA SER A 188 -13.66 4.37 -7.48
C SER A 188 -15.15 4.05 -7.41
N ARG A 189 -15.61 3.03 -8.15
CA ARG A 189 -16.98 2.50 -8.04
C ARG A 189 -17.24 1.94 -6.65
N ASN A 190 -16.37 1.07 -6.13
CA ASN A 190 -16.50 0.49 -4.80
C ASN A 190 -16.51 1.56 -3.70
N ALA A 191 -15.61 2.55 -3.79
CA ALA A 191 -15.54 3.64 -2.82
C ALA A 191 -16.77 4.56 -2.89
N SER A 192 -17.29 4.85 -4.10
CA SER A 192 -18.50 5.66 -4.26
C SER A 192 -19.77 4.93 -3.81
N ASP A 193 -19.85 3.60 -4.00
CA ASP A 193 -20.93 2.79 -3.41
C ASP A 193 -20.95 2.95 -1.88
N GLY A 194 -19.78 2.79 -1.25
CA GLY A 194 -19.67 2.98 0.20
C GLY A 194 -19.93 4.43 0.65
N ALA A 195 -19.60 5.42 -0.18
CA ALA A 195 -19.94 6.81 0.10
C ALA A 195 -21.44 7.05 0.09
N ARG A 196 -22.19 6.43 -0.86
CA ARG A 196 -23.65 6.48 -0.89
C ARG A 196 -24.27 5.86 0.36
N GLU A 197 -23.76 4.72 0.80
CA GLU A 197 -24.20 4.06 2.03
C GLU A 197 -23.96 4.95 3.26
N ASN A 198 -22.77 5.53 3.38
CA ASN A 198 -22.41 6.44 4.48
C ASN A 198 -23.24 7.73 4.46
N ALA A 199 -23.47 8.33 3.29
CA ALA A 199 -24.30 9.51 3.13
C ALA A 199 -25.75 9.24 3.59
N LYS A 200 -26.32 8.12 3.18
CA LYS A 200 -27.65 7.67 3.61
C LYS A 200 -27.71 7.44 5.12
N ALA A 201 -26.72 6.75 5.69
CA ALA A 201 -26.64 6.50 7.13
C ALA A 201 -26.50 7.80 7.95
N ALA A 202 -25.83 8.81 7.38
CA ALA A 202 -25.69 10.14 7.99
C ALA A 202 -26.91 11.06 7.78
N GLY A 203 -27.93 10.64 7.05
CA GLY A 203 -29.11 11.46 6.73
C GLY A 203 -28.84 12.60 5.75
N LEU A 204 -27.76 12.51 4.96
CA LEU A 204 -27.41 13.53 3.97
C LEU A 204 -28.21 13.35 2.67
N GLN A 205 -28.63 14.47 2.07
CA GLN A 205 -29.19 14.48 0.74
C GLN A 205 -28.06 14.42 -0.30
N ILE A 206 -28.09 13.41 -1.18
CA ILE A 206 -27.18 13.33 -2.32
C ILE A 206 -27.72 14.23 -3.43
N VAL A 207 -27.03 15.35 -3.69
CA VAL A 207 -27.44 16.35 -4.68
C VAL A 207 -26.70 16.22 -6.02
N TYR A 208 -25.64 15.43 -6.05
CA TYR A 208 -24.88 15.06 -7.26
C TYR A 208 -24.32 13.66 -7.08
N ASP A 209 -24.49 12.82 -8.07
CA ASP A 209 -23.96 11.45 -8.06
C ASP A 209 -23.69 11.02 -9.50
N LYS A 210 -22.41 11.15 -9.91
CA LYS A 210 -22.00 10.81 -11.28
C LYS A 210 -20.61 10.22 -11.33
N SER A 211 -20.40 9.34 -12.31
CA SER A 211 -19.09 8.88 -12.72
C SER A 211 -18.60 9.63 -13.97
N TYR A 212 -17.29 9.57 -14.19
CA TYR A 212 -16.63 10.08 -15.38
C TYR A 212 -15.69 9.01 -15.97
N PRO A 213 -15.45 9.03 -17.30
CA PRO A 213 -14.54 8.09 -17.95
C PRO A 213 -13.11 8.19 -17.41
N PRO A 214 -12.37 7.08 -17.32
CA PRO A 214 -10.97 7.07 -16.87
C PRO A 214 -10.03 7.89 -17.77
N SER A 215 -10.43 8.15 -19.00
CA SER A 215 -9.69 8.98 -19.97
C SER A 215 -9.94 10.49 -19.81
N THR A 216 -10.71 10.91 -18.82
CA THR A 216 -11.01 12.32 -18.57
C THR A 216 -9.74 13.09 -18.22
N THR A 217 -9.48 14.17 -18.94
CA THR A 217 -8.33 15.07 -18.71
C THR A 217 -8.76 16.47 -18.30
N ASP A 218 -9.99 16.90 -18.65
CA ASP A 218 -10.57 18.17 -18.23
C ASP A 218 -11.64 17.94 -17.17
N PHE A 219 -11.34 18.37 -15.94
CA PHE A 219 -12.23 18.27 -14.79
C PHE A 219 -13.06 19.52 -14.54
N GLY A 220 -12.80 20.62 -15.27
CA GLY A 220 -13.49 21.89 -15.13
C GLY A 220 -15.02 21.78 -15.24
N PRO A 221 -15.57 21.14 -16.28
CA PRO A 221 -17.02 20.93 -16.40
C PRO A 221 -17.63 20.15 -15.23
N ILE A 222 -16.93 19.12 -14.73
CA ILE A 222 -17.37 18.31 -13.61
C ILE A 222 -17.45 19.16 -12.33
N VAL A 223 -16.37 19.90 -12.03
CA VAL A 223 -16.31 20.77 -10.85
C VAL A 223 -17.40 21.86 -10.89
N ARG A 224 -17.64 22.50 -12.06
CA ARG A 224 -18.71 23.48 -12.20
C ARG A 224 -20.10 22.87 -11.98
N ALA A 225 -20.33 21.66 -12.48
CA ALA A 225 -21.59 20.95 -12.26
C ALA A 225 -21.81 20.63 -10.79
N ILE A 226 -20.76 20.22 -10.05
CA ILE A 226 -20.82 20.00 -8.60
C ILE A 226 -21.08 21.35 -7.88
N GLN A 227 -20.33 22.40 -8.22
CA GLN A 227 -20.48 23.72 -7.62
C GLN A 227 -21.92 24.26 -7.76
N ALA A 228 -22.56 24.04 -8.91
CA ALA A 228 -23.93 24.49 -9.17
C ALA A 228 -24.98 23.84 -8.24
N THR A 229 -24.65 22.71 -7.60
CA THR A 229 -25.55 22.04 -6.64
C THR A 229 -25.48 22.64 -5.24
N ASN A 230 -24.52 23.49 -4.94
CA ASN A 230 -24.23 24.04 -3.61
C ASN A 230 -24.09 22.94 -2.53
N ALA A 231 -23.52 21.80 -2.88
CA ALA A 231 -23.28 20.71 -1.93
C ALA A 231 -22.35 21.14 -0.79
N ASP A 232 -22.75 20.81 0.46
CA ASP A 232 -21.91 21.05 1.63
C ASP A 232 -20.63 20.22 1.59
N LEU A 233 -20.75 18.95 1.19
CA LEU A 233 -19.67 17.99 1.12
C LEU A 233 -19.45 17.54 -0.32
N VAL A 234 -18.18 17.25 -0.67
CA VAL A 234 -17.84 16.64 -1.96
C VAL A 234 -16.96 15.42 -1.72
N VAL A 235 -17.48 14.24 -2.02
CA VAL A 235 -16.70 12.99 -2.02
C VAL A 235 -16.16 12.74 -3.42
N VAL A 236 -14.85 12.63 -3.53
CA VAL A 236 -14.14 12.33 -4.76
C VAL A 236 -13.50 10.95 -4.63
N CYS A 237 -13.85 10.04 -5.56
CA CYS A 237 -13.28 8.70 -5.63
C CYS A 237 -12.43 8.60 -6.90
N SER A 238 -11.10 8.65 -6.75
CA SER A 238 -10.19 8.85 -7.88
C SER A 238 -8.86 8.11 -7.73
N TYR A 239 -8.26 7.80 -8.87
CA TYR A 239 -6.89 7.32 -9.00
C TYR A 239 -5.88 8.50 -9.10
N PRO A 240 -4.55 8.24 -9.12
CA PRO A 240 -3.55 9.31 -9.09
C PRO A 240 -3.70 10.38 -10.17
N PRO A 241 -3.88 10.07 -11.47
CA PRO A 241 -4.03 11.12 -12.49
C PRO A 241 -5.26 12.00 -12.26
N ASP A 242 -6.39 11.38 -11.93
CA ASP A 242 -7.66 12.08 -11.71
C ASP A 242 -7.62 12.94 -10.44
N SER A 243 -6.94 12.44 -9.39
CA SER A 243 -6.76 13.18 -8.14
C SER A 243 -6.06 14.51 -8.40
N ILE A 244 -4.99 14.48 -9.21
CA ILE A 244 -4.24 15.69 -9.60
C ILE A 244 -5.14 16.64 -10.39
N GLY A 245 -5.83 16.15 -11.41
CA GLY A 245 -6.71 16.94 -12.26
C GLY A 245 -7.86 17.57 -11.47
N MET A 246 -8.49 16.81 -10.57
CA MET A 246 -9.59 17.31 -9.74
C MET A 246 -9.12 18.40 -8.78
N VAL A 247 -7.98 18.21 -8.08
CA VAL A 247 -7.42 19.23 -7.18
C VAL A 247 -7.12 20.54 -7.94
N ARG A 248 -6.52 20.44 -9.11
CA ARG A 248 -6.23 21.62 -9.94
C ARG A 248 -7.49 22.35 -10.38
N ALA A 249 -8.46 21.62 -10.93
CA ALA A 249 -9.71 22.21 -11.40
C ALA A 249 -10.52 22.90 -10.27
N VAL A 250 -10.56 22.31 -9.08
CA VAL A 250 -11.20 22.90 -7.90
C VAL A 250 -10.53 24.22 -7.51
N ASN A 251 -9.19 24.26 -7.50
CA ASN A 251 -8.44 25.47 -7.17
C ASN A 251 -8.57 26.54 -8.26
N GLU A 252 -8.50 26.17 -9.54
CA GLU A 252 -8.67 27.09 -10.68
C GLU A 252 -10.05 27.76 -10.70
N ILE A 253 -11.10 27.01 -10.39
CA ILE A 253 -12.47 27.51 -10.32
C ILE A 253 -12.72 28.30 -9.02
N GLY A 254 -11.88 28.12 -8.01
CA GLY A 254 -12.04 28.74 -6.69
C GLY A 254 -13.22 28.13 -5.91
N TYR A 255 -13.60 26.88 -6.19
CA TYR A 255 -14.68 26.20 -5.50
C TYR A 255 -14.27 25.81 -4.07
N LYS A 256 -15.08 26.17 -3.08
CA LYS A 256 -14.80 25.95 -1.64
C LYS A 256 -16.02 25.35 -0.93
N PRO A 257 -16.27 24.04 -1.05
CA PRO A 257 -17.28 23.37 -0.24
C PRO A 257 -16.83 23.32 1.25
N LYS A 258 -17.71 22.98 2.16
CA LYS A 258 -17.35 22.82 3.60
C LYS A 258 -16.26 21.76 3.79
N MET A 259 -16.32 20.67 3.03
CA MET A 259 -15.31 19.63 3.03
C MET A 259 -15.27 18.89 1.68
N ILE A 260 -14.07 18.56 1.21
CA ILE A 260 -13.85 17.85 -0.07
C ILE A 260 -12.74 16.82 0.06
N GLY A 261 -12.88 15.67 -0.62
CA GLY A 261 -11.88 14.60 -0.67
C GLY A 261 -12.46 13.21 -0.49
N GLY A 262 -12.01 12.46 0.51
CA GLY A 262 -12.57 11.17 0.94
C GLY A 262 -11.85 9.95 0.39
N ALA A 263 -11.81 9.73 -0.92
CA ALA A 263 -11.28 8.51 -1.52
C ALA A 263 -10.38 8.78 -2.73
N MET A 264 -9.43 9.68 -2.57
CA MET A 264 -8.48 10.07 -3.62
C MET A 264 -7.13 9.39 -3.40
N VAL A 265 -6.96 8.16 -3.91
CA VAL A 265 -5.73 7.38 -3.64
C VAL A 265 -4.45 8.01 -4.21
N GLY A 266 -4.55 8.91 -5.16
CA GLY A 266 -3.42 9.71 -5.62
C GLY A 266 -2.84 10.62 -4.53
N LEU A 267 -3.67 11.13 -3.62
CA LEU A 267 -3.21 12.01 -2.55
C LEU A 267 -2.48 11.28 -1.41
N GLN A 268 -2.34 9.98 -1.51
CA GLN A 268 -1.55 9.17 -0.57
C GLN A 268 -0.06 9.10 -0.96
N ALA A 269 0.29 9.49 -2.19
CA ALA A 269 1.67 9.47 -2.68
C ALA A 269 2.39 10.79 -2.38
N THR A 270 3.56 10.70 -1.72
CA THR A 270 4.38 11.88 -1.38
C THR A 270 4.74 12.73 -2.59
N ALA A 271 5.09 12.12 -3.72
CA ALA A 271 5.42 12.87 -4.94
C ALA A 271 4.26 13.76 -5.40
N ILE A 272 3.02 13.25 -5.32
CA ILE A 272 1.82 14.01 -5.67
C ILE A 272 1.52 15.09 -4.63
N LYS A 273 1.66 14.78 -3.33
CA LYS A 273 1.52 15.78 -2.26
C LYS A 273 2.50 16.93 -2.45
N THR A 274 3.75 16.61 -2.75
CA THR A 274 4.80 17.60 -3.03
C THR A 274 4.48 18.44 -4.28
N GLN A 275 4.05 17.79 -5.36
CA GLN A 275 3.68 18.45 -6.62
C GLN A 275 2.50 19.42 -6.45
N LEU A 276 1.50 19.06 -5.68
CA LEU A 276 0.30 19.86 -5.46
C LEU A 276 0.49 20.93 -4.38
N GLY A 277 1.33 20.65 -3.38
CA GLY A 277 1.72 21.62 -2.34
C GLY A 277 0.51 22.32 -1.71
N ALA A 278 0.50 23.64 -1.75
CA ALA A 278 -0.55 24.47 -1.15
C ALA A 278 -1.95 24.27 -1.76
N LEU A 279 -2.06 23.69 -2.96
CA LEU A 279 -3.37 23.37 -3.57
C LEU A 279 -4.14 22.33 -2.77
N LEU A 280 -3.47 21.59 -1.89
CA LEU A 280 -4.09 20.60 -1.01
C LEU A 280 -4.69 21.19 0.27
N SER A 281 -4.57 22.49 0.52
CA SER A 281 -5.18 23.12 1.68
C SER A 281 -6.70 22.92 1.69
N GLY A 282 -7.23 22.36 2.79
CA GLY A 282 -8.66 22.09 2.96
C GLY A 282 -9.15 20.74 2.39
N TRP A 283 -8.27 19.95 1.80
CA TRP A 283 -8.61 18.59 1.36
C TRP A 283 -8.53 17.60 2.54
N VAL A 284 -9.55 16.76 2.67
CA VAL A 284 -9.63 15.70 3.69
C VAL A 284 -9.63 14.35 2.99
N ASN A 285 -8.62 13.54 3.20
CA ASN A 285 -8.47 12.29 2.50
C ASN A 285 -8.12 11.14 3.45
N TYR A 286 -8.43 9.92 3.04
CA TYR A 286 -8.03 8.71 3.73
C TYR A 286 -6.54 8.42 3.51
N ASP A 287 -5.86 8.00 4.57
CA ASP A 287 -4.52 7.42 4.48
C ASP A 287 -4.43 6.15 5.35
N PHE A 288 -3.49 5.26 5.03
CA PHE A 288 -3.36 3.98 5.74
C PHE A 288 -2.49 4.10 6.97
N TRP A 289 -1.49 4.97 6.92
CA TRP A 289 -0.52 5.15 7.99
C TRP A 289 0.05 6.56 7.97
N LEU A 290 0.33 7.07 9.16
CA LEU A 290 1.02 8.35 9.35
C LEU A 290 2.14 8.16 10.38
N PRO A 291 3.22 8.94 10.33
CA PRO A 291 4.34 8.87 11.28
C PRO A 291 4.00 9.48 12.64
N VAL A 292 2.83 9.12 13.19
CA VAL A 292 2.35 9.59 14.49
C VAL A 292 2.54 8.51 15.57
N PRO A 293 2.74 8.86 16.84
CA PRO A 293 3.05 7.89 17.91
C PRO A 293 2.06 6.72 18.00
N LYS A 294 0.76 6.97 17.74
CA LYS A 294 -0.29 5.95 17.81
C LYS A 294 -0.24 4.91 16.69
N MET A 295 0.49 5.19 15.60
CA MET A 295 0.60 4.31 14.43
C MET A 295 2.01 3.71 14.29
N GLN A 296 2.86 3.85 15.32
CA GLN A 296 4.18 3.22 15.33
C GLN A 296 4.07 1.72 15.64
N PHE A 297 4.95 0.93 15.04
CA PHE A 297 5.07 -0.51 15.29
C PHE A 297 6.55 -0.95 15.31
N PRO A 298 6.89 -2.10 15.91
CA PRO A 298 8.27 -2.57 15.96
C PRO A 298 8.90 -2.71 14.58
N GLY A 299 10.11 -2.13 14.39
CA GLY A 299 10.84 -2.18 13.12
C GLY A 299 10.50 -1.04 12.13
N VAL A 300 9.48 -0.22 12.40
CA VAL A 300 9.08 0.85 11.47
C VAL A 300 10.20 1.86 11.21
N ALA A 301 10.94 2.26 12.24
CA ALA A 301 12.03 3.25 12.10
C ALA A 301 13.16 2.72 11.21
N ASP A 302 13.54 1.45 11.37
CA ASP A 302 14.57 0.79 10.58
C ASP A 302 14.13 0.65 9.11
N LEU A 303 12.88 0.21 8.87
CA LEU A 303 12.30 0.13 7.53
C LEU A 303 12.26 1.50 6.85
N MET A 304 11.83 2.55 7.57
CA MET A 304 11.82 3.92 7.05
C MET A 304 13.22 4.39 6.64
N ALA A 305 14.23 4.16 7.49
CA ALA A 305 15.60 4.53 7.19
C ALA A 305 16.13 3.81 5.94
N LYS A 306 15.87 2.52 5.80
CA LYS A 306 16.26 1.72 4.63
C LYS A 306 15.54 2.16 3.35
N TYR A 307 14.25 2.48 3.47
CA TYR A 307 13.48 2.97 2.34
C TYR A 307 13.99 4.34 1.87
N GLN A 308 14.15 5.29 2.79
CA GLN A 308 14.63 6.64 2.47
C GLN A 308 16.06 6.66 1.90
N ALA A 309 16.93 5.76 2.36
CA ALA A 309 18.28 5.62 1.79
C ALA A 309 18.27 5.21 0.32
N ARG A 310 17.24 4.50 -0.13
CA ARG A 310 17.08 4.01 -1.53
C ARG A 310 16.18 4.90 -2.39
N ALA A 311 15.33 5.68 -1.76
CA ALA A 311 14.41 6.61 -2.40
C ALA A 311 14.52 8.01 -1.74
N PRO A 312 15.67 8.68 -1.86
CA PRO A 312 15.86 9.99 -1.26
C PRO A 312 14.86 10.99 -1.87
N GLY A 313 14.16 11.73 -1.01
CA GLY A 313 13.11 12.66 -1.40
C GLY A 313 11.69 12.08 -1.43
N GLU A 314 11.52 10.75 -1.24
CA GLU A 314 10.21 10.20 -0.93
C GLU A 314 9.93 10.31 0.57
N GLY A 315 8.72 10.72 0.92
CA GLY A 315 8.29 10.82 2.32
C GLY A 315 7.83 9.48 2.88
N VAL A 316 7.76 9.44 4.20
CA VAL A 316 7.34 8.23 4.95
C VAL A 316 5.88 7.83 4.71
N ASP A 317 5.04 8.75 4.29
CA ASP A 317 3.65 8.50 3.96
C ASP A 317 3.47 7.63 2.71
N ALA A 318 4.35 7.76 1.70
CA ALA A 318 4.39 6.83 0.57
C ALA A 318 4.71 5.40 1.01
N LEU A 319 5.58 5.26 2.04
CA LEU A 319 5.91 3.98 2.65
C LEU A 319 4.76 3.46 3.53
N GLY A 320 4.02 4.32 4.20
CA GLY A 320 2.89 3.97 5.07
C GLY A 320 1.85 3.10 4.38
N TYR A 321 1.71 3.28 3.10
CA TYR A 321 0.84 2.49 2.23
C TYR A 321 1.12 0.97 2.30
N TYR A 322 2.35 0.59 2.57
CA TYR A 322 2.86 -0.79 2.48
C TYR A 322 3.40 -1.34 3.78
N MET A 323 3.45 -0.54 4.80
CA MET A 323 3.89 -0.97 6.12
C MET A 323 2.80 -1.68 6.93
N ALA A 324 1.56 -1.38 6.66
CA ALA A 324 0.43 -2.05 7.29
C ALA A 324 0.19 -3.44 6.70
#